data_d1dc914a755ca938667502b5ddcd4718
#
_entry.id   d1dc914a755ca938667502b5ddcd4718
#
_cell.length_a   1.000
_cell.length_b   1.000
_cell.length_c   1.000
_cell.angle_alpha   90.00
_cell.angle_beta   90.00
_cell.angle_gamma   90.00
#
_symmetry.space_group_name_H-M   'P 1'
#
loop_
_entity.id
_entity.type
_entity.pdbx_description
1 polymer ?
#
loop_
_entity_poly.entity_id
_entity_poly.type
_entity_poly.pdbx_seq_one_letter_code
_entity_poly.pdbx_strand_id
1 'polypeptide(L)'
;MTFRLYYIALITLAMCQSIRAHKGPDPLGHWIGQPENVQDGQWRARIGPNGKLTTPGRFVKDPAGTTLVFEGKQAQCMLAENYATTRESLPTEAMTVSAWVSVDTPRQWGGIIGTIQDNGYSEQGWVLGYDDHTFYFALATKGADDGNGLMTYLKAKTRYTPGKLYHVTAVYDGKSMEIFINGKREATSTIQSGPILYPRAAPFVIGAYRDSDEFHPHHGRIREVKLYGEAAKAEWVAQEFTKDKVLAEAPANLQEPEFKLLVAPYLQFATQTSMTVMWHTAATASSIVHYGTTAECKQRISAAKARVHEVKLNGLKPETQYFYRVESVSAKGERYESQLATFKTAVRSETPFAFAVISDTQGNPKISSTIATAAWMQRPSFALHAGDLVSTGGNHNHWTEHFFPGMRPLINHVPFYPVLGNHEQNARHYYNYTSLPEPEYFYTFTFGNAQFFMLDTNQNVDPGSRQHQWLSKTLAASKAKWKFVCHHHPPYSSDTNDYGDLWKTNTGTHGDRRARQLVALYEKHKVDIVWNGHIHSYERTWPIREGKAAEDNAPFYMITGGGGGGLEDPAPTRPFFQNNVRHGHHYVMVHINGGTLELKAYTVDDRLFDYVKLKKP
;
A
#
# COMPACT_ATOMS: atom_id res chain seq x y z
N MET A 1 37.58 34.50 -66.84
CA MET A 1 36.17 34.64 -66.47
C MET A 1 35.53 33.27 -66.34
N THR A 2 36.19 32.27 -65.67
CA THR A 2 35.69 30.87 -65.60
C THR A 2 35.98 30.17 -64.28
N PHE A 3 36.23 30.94 -63.20
CA PHE A 3 36.55 30.34 -61.87
C PHE A 3 35.54 30.70 -60.75
N ARG A 4 34.42 31.37 -61.07
CA ARG A 4 33.42 31.77 -60.06
C ARG A 4 32.11 30.97 -60.03
N LEU A 5 31.91 30.02 -60.94
CA LEU A 5 30.68 29.23 -61.01
C LEU A 5 30.74 27.85 -60.32
N TYR A 6 31.94 27.34 -59.97
CA TYR A 6 32.06 26.02 -59.30
C TYR A 6 31.92 26.08 -57.76
N TYR A 7 32.08 27.27 -57.15
CA TYR A 7 31.97 27.39 -55.67
C TYR A 7 30.52 27.53 -55.16
N ILE A 8 29.61 28.00 -55.98
CA ILE A 8 28.18 28.16 -55.60
C ILE A 8 27.41 26.83 -55.72
N ALA A 9 27.80 25.94 -56.63
CA ALA A 9 27.18 24.64 -56.77
C ALA A 9 27.54 23.64 -55.66
N LEU A 10 28.74 23.75 -55.03
CA LEU A 10 29.14 22.90 -53.93
C LEU A 10 28.55 23.33 -52.57
N ILE A 11 28.26 24.60 -52.37
CA ILE A 11 27.62 25.11 -51.12
C ILE A 11 26.12 24.81 -51.11
N THR A 12 25.44 24.81 -52.27
CA THR A 12 24.03 24.42 -52.38
C THR A 12 23.82 22.92 -52.27
N LEU A 13 24.78 22.08 -52.66
CA LEU A 13 24.67 20.62 -52.45
C LEU A 13 25.01 20.17 -51.02
N ALA A 14 25.87 20.93 -50.30
CA ALA A 14 26.16 20.65 -48.90
C ALA A 14 25.06 21.12 -47.92
N MET A 15 24.22 22.10 -48.32
CA MET A 15 23.06 22.52 -47.53
C MET A 15 21.79 21.69 -47.79
N CYS A 16 21.74 20.91 -48.86
CA CYS A 16 20.58 20.02 -49.14
C CYS A 16 20.72 18.60 -48.54
N GLN A 17 21.87 18.26 -47.90
CA GLN A 17 22.04 16.99 -47.19
C GLN A 17 21.79 17.04 -45.69
N SER A 18 21.40 18.15 -45.11
CA SER A 18 21.22 18.30 -43.64
C SER A 18 19.76 18.35 -43.17
N ILE A 19 18.77 18.10 -44.00
CA ILE A 19 17.37 17.99 -43.56
C ILE A 19 16.74 16.71 -44.18
N ARG A 20 17.32 15.57 -43.91
CA ARG A 20 16.51 14.36 -43.74
C ARG A 20 16.09 14.36 -42.27
N ALA A 21 14.92 14.95 -41.99
CA ALA A 21 14.21 14.65 -40.75
C ALA A 21 14.25 13.13 -40.56
N HIS A 22 14.82 12.64 -39.47
CA HIS A 22 14.75 11.22 -39.15
C HIS A 22 13.27 10.85 -39.11
N LYS A 23 12.77 10.20 -40.14
CA LYS A 23 11.46 9.58 -40.13
C LYS A 23 11.49 8.56 -38.99
N GLY A 24 10.74 8.81 -37.92
CA GLY A 24 10.63 7.87 -36.81
C GLY A 24 9.96 6.58 -37.26
N PRO A 25 9.84 5.60 -36.38
CA PRO A 25 9.21 4.33 -36.69
C PRO A 25 7.74 4.54 -37.10
N ASP A 26 7.25 3.67 -37.98
CA ASP A 26 5.82 3.69 -38.39
C ASP A 26 4.98 3.03 -37.28
N PRO A 27 3.88 3.65 -36.80
CA PRO A 27 3.12 3.12 -35.68
C PRO A 27 2.30 1.87 -36.03
N LEU A 28 2.30 0.88 -35.14
CA LEU A 28 1.36 -0.25 -35.12
C LEU A 28 0.01 0.12 -34.50
N GLY A 29 0.03 1.10 -33.59
CA GLY A 29 -1.16 1.60 -32.90
C GLY A 29 -1.05 3.08 -32.58
N HIS A 30 -2.17 3.81 -32.75
CA HIS A 30 -2.26 5.23 -32.42
C HIS A 30 -3.68 5.58 -31.97
N TRP A 31 -3.81 5.91 -30.68
CA TRP A 31 -5.09 6.26 -30.03
C TRP A 31 -5.00 7.68 -29.46
N ILE A 32 -5.99 8.53 -29.80
CA ILE A 32 -6.09 9.90 -29.28
C ILE A 32 -7.35 10.01 -28.45
N GLY A 33 -7.18 10.34 -27.17
CA GLY A 33 -8.25 10.46 -26.17
C GLY A 33 -8.99 11.79 -26.26
N GLN A 34 -9.62 12.05 -27.40
CA GLN A 34 -10.44 13.25 -27.67
C GLN A 34 -11.89 12.85 -28.02
N PRO A 35 -12.89 13.74 -27.79
CA PRO A 35 -14.31 13.42 -27.98
C PRO A 35 -14.66 12.85 -29.35
N GLU A 36 -14.03 13.37 -30.42
CA GLU A 36 -14.25 12.91 -31.79
C GLU A 36 -13.82 11.48 -32.06
N ASN A 37 -12.88 10.96 -31.27
CA ASN A 37 -12.37 9.59 -31.37
C ASN A 37 -13.05 8.63 -30.40
N VAL A 38 -13.89 9.11 -29.49
CA VAL A 38 -14.56 8.30 -28.45
C VAL A 38 -16.05 8.49 -28.54
N GLN A 39 -16.74 7.54 -29.18
CA GLN A 39 -18.17 7.58 -29.40
C GLN A 39 -18.79 6.21 -29.14
N ASP A 40 -19.99 6.17 -28.60
CA ASP A 40 -20.81 4.96 -28.37
C ASP A 40 -20.06 3.85 -27.62
N GLY A 41 -19.23 4.24 -26.63
CA GLY A 41 -18.41 3.30 -25.88
C GLY A 41 -17.22 2.71 -26.64
N GLN A 42 -16.93 3.26 -27.84
CA GLN A 42 -15.77 2.86 -28.65
C GLN A 42 -14.72 3.97 -28.65
N TRP A 43 -13.46 3.60 -28.46
CA TRP A 43 -12.31 4.45 -28.73
C TRP A 43 -11.72 4.07 -30.08
N ARG A 44 -11.97 4.87 -31.09
CA ARG A 44 -11.51 4.66 -32.47
C ARG A 44 -10.02 4.97 -32.57
N ALA A 45 -9.24 4.01 -33.01
CA ALA A 45 -7.83 4.20 -33.31
C ALA A 45 -7.65 4.96 -34.63
N ARG A 46 -6.64 5.81 -34.71
CA ARG A 46 -6.14 6.30 -36.01
C ARG A 46 -5.42 5.20 -36.78
N ILE A 47 -4.70 4.34 -36.05
CA ILE A 47 -3.98 3.17 -36.55
C ILE A 47 -4.15 2.08 -35.51
N GLY A 48 -4.31 0.82 -35.95
CA GLY A 48 -4.46 -0.34 -35.08
C GLY A 48 -5.91 -0.65 -34.69
N PRO A 49 -6.11 -1.52 -33.70
CA PRO A 49 -7.45 -1.96 -33.29
C PRO A 49 -8.22 -0.85 -32.55
N ASN A 50 -9.52 -0.73 -32.85
CA ASN A 50 -10.42 0.05 -32.02
C ASN A 50 -10.60 -0.61 -30.65
N GLY A 51 -10.80 0.21 -29.62
CA GLY A 51 -11.01 -0.29 -28.27
C GLY A 51 -12.43 -0.10 -27.76
N LYS A 52 -12.91 -1.03 -26.95
CA LYS A 52 -14.21 -0.93 -26.24
C LYS A 52 -13.97 -0.42 -24.83
N LEU A 53 -14.56 0.73 -24.52
CA LEU A 53 -14.56 1.29 -23.15
C LEU A 53 -15.55 0.53 -22.26
N THR A 54 -15.15 0.21 -21.06
CA THR A 54 -16.04 -0.43 -20.05
C THR A 54 -16.90 0.58 -19.30
N THR A 55 -16.54 1.88 -19.37
CA THR A 55 -17.29 2.99 -18.77
C THR A 55 -17.47 4.09 -19.81
N PRO A 56 -18.53 4.92 -19.74
CA PRO A 56 -18.69 6.07 -20.62
C PRO A 56 -17.46 6.97 -20.58
N GLY A 57 -17.00 7.44 -21.74
CA GLY A 57 -15.89 8.37 -21.84
C GLY A 57 -16.24 9.73 -21.21
N ARG A 58 -15.44 10.16 -20.23
CA ARG A 58 -15.50 11.51 -19.65
C ARG A 58 -14.27 12.30 -20.11
N PHE A 59 -14.46 13.59 -20.32
CA PHE A 59 -13.39 14.44 -20.83
C PHE A 59 -13.17 15.66 -19.95
N VAL A 60 -11.92 16.09 -19.87
CA VAL A 60 -11.50 17.28 -19.13
C VAL A 60 -10.68 18.17 -20.06
N LYS A 61 -10.91 19.49 -19.98
CA LYS A 61 -10.07 20.48 -20.68
C LYS A 61 -8.70 20.56 -20.06
N ASP A 62 -7.68 20.60 -20.89
CA ASP A 62 -6.31 20.92 -20.55
C ASP A 62 -5.77 22.02 -21.50
N PRO A 63 -4.52 22.53 -21.32
CA PRO A 63 -4.01 23.62 -22.13
C PRO A 63 -3.90 23.36 -23.63
N ALA A 64 -3.87 22.08 -24.05
CA ALA A 64 -3.77 21.68 -25.44
C ALA A 64 -5.10 21.08 -25.98
N GLY A 65 -6.22 21.25 -25.28
CA GLY A 65 -7.53 20.81 -25.71
C GLY A 65 -8.29 19.99 -24.68
N THR A 66 -8.74 18.80 -25.09
CA THR A 66 -9.59 17.93 -24.25
C THR A 66 -8.94 16.55 -24.15
N THR A 67 -8.96 15.97 -22.96
CA THR A 67 -8.31 14.67 -22.67
C THR A 67 -9.29 13.69 -22.03
N LEU A 68 -9.25 12.43 -22.45
CA LEU A 68 -10.04 11.33 -21.90
C LEU A 68 -9.62 11.01 -20.46
N VAL A 69 -10.62 10.86 -19.58
CA VAL A 69 -10.44 10.54 -18.16
C VAL A 69 -10.80 9.09 -17.88
N PHE A 70 -9.92 8.40 -17.18
CA PHE A 70 -10.16 7.10 -16.55
C PHE A 70 -10.36 7.31 -15.05
N GLU A 71 -11.50 6.89 -14.53
CA GLU A 71 -11.89 7.17 -13.13
C GLU A 71 -11.50 6.05 -12.14
N GLY A 72 -10.63 5.13 -12.52
CA GLY A 72 -10.39 3.93 -11.75
C GLY A 72 -11.60 2.97 -11.79
N LYS A 73 -11.93 2.32 -10.68
CA LYS A 73 -13.04 1.35 -10.59
C LYS A 73 -12.92 0.25 -11.65
N GLN A 74 -13.80 0.25 -12.65
CA GLN A 74 -13.83 -0.70 -13.76
C GLN A 74 -13.38 -0.06 -15.10
N ALA A 75 -12.85 1.17 -15.07
CA ALA A 75 -12.51 1.92 -16.29
C ALA A 75 -11.29 1.32 -17.00
N GLN A 76 -11.49 0.85 -18.21
CA GLN A 76 -10.45 0.41 -19.15
C GLN A 76 -10.96 0.50 -20.57
N CYS A 77 -10.03 0.45 -21.52
CA CYS A 77 -10.33 0.29 -22.95
C CYS A 77 -9.78 -1.06 -23.41
N MET A 78 -10.67 -1.99 -23.72
CA MET A 78 -10.32 -3.32 -24.24
C MET A 78 -10.02 -3.23 -25.72
N LEU A 79 -8.77 -3.48 -26.14
CA LEU A 79 -8.33 -3.53 -27.52
C LEU A 79 -8.49 -4.93 -28.10
N ALA A 80 -8.17 -5.97 -27.31
CA ALA A 80 -8.39 -7.36 -27.65
C ALA A 80 -8.53 -8.22 -26.39
N GLU A 81 -9.27 -9.33 -26.49
CA GLU A 81 -9.49 -10.24 -25.35
C GLU A 81 -8.30 -11.19 -25.12
N ASN A 82 -7.49 -11.43 -26.14
CA ASN A 82 -6.33 -12.32 -26.06
C ASN A 82 -5.32 -12.07 -27.19
N TYR A 83 -4.12 -12.63 -27.05
CA TYR A 83 -3.03 -12.50 -28.03
C TYR A 83 -3.41 -13.02 -29.43
N ALA A 84 -4.16 -14.09 -29.53
CA ALA A 84 -4.49 -14.70 -30.83
C ALA A 84 -5.28 -13.75 -31.74
N THR A 85 -6.09 -12.86 -31.16
CA THR A 85 -6.92 -11.89 -31.91
C THR A 85 -6.20 -10.58 -32.25
N THR A 86 -4.97 -10.36 -31.75
CA THR A 86 -4.26 -9.09 -31.92
C THR A 86 -2.78 -9.20 -32.24
N ARG A 87 -2.24 -10.41 -32.36
CA ARG A 87 -0.79 -10.65 -32.58
C ARG A 87 -0.16 -9.82 -33.70
N GLU A 88 -0.91 -9.55 -34.77
CA GLU A 88 -0.43 -8.78 -35.94
C GLU A 88 -0.28 -7.27 -35.62
N SER A 89 -0.91 -6.80 -34.58
CA SER A 89 -0.84 -5.41 -34.10
C SER A 89 0.14 -5.24 -32.93
N LEU A 90 0.87 -6.30 -32.55
CA LEU A 90 1.80 -6.28 -31.43
C LEU A 90 3.27 -6.41 -31.89
N PRO A 91 4.21 -5.70 -31.25
CA PRO A 91 5.64 -5.79 -31.55
C PRO A 91 6.19 -7.18 -31.20
N THR A 92 7.21 -7.66 -31.91
CA THR A 92 7.78 -9.02 -31.73
C THR A 92 9.23 -9.00 -31.26
N GLU A 93 10.11 -8.28 -31.97
CA GLU A 93 11.57 -8.29 -31.71
C GLU A 93 12.05 -7.03 -31.00
N ALA A 94 11.41 -5.91 -31.28
CA ALA A 94 11.70 -4.60 -30.72
C ALA A 94 10.41 -3.79 -30.58
N MET A 95 10.39 -2.79 -29.73
CA MET A 95 9.22 -1.95 -29.56
C MET A 95 9.55 -0.55 -29.06
N THR A 96 8.64 0.37 -29.36
CA THR A 96 8.51 1.64 -28.68
C THR A 96 7.04 1.84 -28.30
N VAL A 97 6.79 2.23 -27.08
CA VAL A 97 5.45 2.64 -26.63
C VAL A 97 5.54 3.98 -25.94
N SER A 98 4.66 4.91 -26.30
CA SER A 98 4.62 6.23 -25.68
C SER A 98 3.19 6.64 -25.32
N ALA A 99 3.06 7.41 -24.25
CA ALA A 99 1.78 7.94 -23.81
C ALA A 99 1.93 9.36 -23.22
N TRP A 100 0.96 10.23 -23.51
CA TRP A 100 0.70 11.40 -22.71
C TRP A 100 -0.34 11.07 -21.64
N VAL A 101 0.09 11.07 -20.38
CA VAL A 101 -0.68 10.53 -19.26
C VAL A 101 -0.54 11.39 -18.00
N SER A 102 -1.60 11.53 -17.20
CA SER A 102 -1.52 11.94 -15.79
C SER A 102 -1.99 10.82 -14.89
N VAL A 103 -1.36 10.70 -13.74
CA VAL A 103 -1.86 9.88 -12.63
C VAL A 103 -2.54 10.82 -11.64
N ASP A 104 -3.84 10.69 -11.44
CA ASP A 104 -4.58 11.57 -10.52
C ASP A 104 -4.68 10.92 -9.13
N THR A 105 -4.80 9.58 -9.06
CA THR A 105 -4.72 8.82 -7.82
C THR A 105 -3.64 7.74 -7.94
N PRO A 106 -2.53 7.86 -7.19
CA PRO A 106 -1.48 6.85 -7.15
C PRO A 106 -1.99 5.46 -6.75
N ARG A 107 -1.36 4.39 -7.29
CA ARG A 107 -1.66 2.99 -7.01
C ARG A 107 -0.39 2.17 -7.06
N GLN A 108 -0.30 1.12 -6.27
CA GLN A 108 0.85 0.22 -6.26
C GLN A 108 1.12 -0.39 -7.65
N TRP A 109 0.08 -0.76 -8.37
CA TRP A 109 0.11 -1.28 -9.74
C TRP A 109 -0.91 -0.53 -10.59
N GLY A 110 -0.46 0.30 -11.48
CA GLY A 110 -1.34 1.03 -12.40
C GLY A 110 -0.90 0.81 -13.84
N GLY A 111 -1.82 0.45 -14.75
CA GLY A 111 -1.51 0.23 -16.16
C GLY A 111 -1.94 1.39 -17.04
N ILE A 112 -1.06 1.80 -17.96
CA ILE A 112 -1.34 2.77 -19.02
C ILE A 112 -1.75 2.04 -20.29
N ILE A 113 -0.93 1.09 -20.75
CA ILE A 113 -1.20 0.18 -21.87
C ILE A 113 -0.36 -1.07 -21.70
N GLY A 114 -0.91 -2.23 -22.03
CA GLY A 114 -0.15 -3.48 -22.03
C GLY A 114 -0.98 -4.72 -22.35
N THR A 115 -0.27 -5.82 -22.51
CA THR A 115 -0.77 -7.19 -22.53
C THR A 115 0.20 -8.02 -21.71
N ILE A 116 -0.22 -8.47 -20.54
CA ILE A 116 0.66 -9.00 -19.49
C ILE A 116 0.00 -10.17 -18.77
N GLN A 117 0.82 -11.11 -18.30
CA GLN A 117 0.52 -12.16 -17.36
C GLN A 117 1.66 -12.17 -16.35
N ASP A 118 1.34 -11.95 -15.08
CA ASP A 118 2.32 -11.90 -13.98
C ASP A 118 1.77 -12.64 -12.77
N ASN A 119 1.65 -13.93 -12.92
CA ASN A 119 1.28 -14.82 -11.80
C ASN A 119 2.53 -15.61 -11.43
N GLY A 120 2.95 -15.70 -10.24
CA GLY A 120 4.18 -16.36 -9.78
C GLY A 120 4.63 -17.69 -10.44
N TYR A 121 3.88 -18.17 -11.42
CA TYR A 121 4.17 -19.35 -12.26
C TYR A 121 4.29 -19.02 -13.75
N SER A 122 4.06 -17.77 -14.16
CA SER A 122 4.16 -17.37 -15.57
C SER A 122 4.24 -15.85 -15.68
N GLU A 123 5.39 -15.33 -16.08
CA GLU A 123 5.63 -13.92 -16.30
C GLU A 123 5.87 -13.66 -17.79
N GLN A 124 4.88 -13.09 -18.48
CA GLN A 124 4.90 -12.90 -19.93
C GLN A 124 4.27 -11.57 -20.34
N GLY A 125 4.67 -11.03 -21.47
CA GLY A 125 4.13 -9.81 -22.05
C GLY A 125 4.89 -8.55 -21.63
N TRP A 126 4.18 -7.43 -21.68
CA TRP A 126 4.72 -6.12 -21.33
C TRP A 126 3.61 -5.18 -20.87
N VAL A 127 3.99 -4.18 -20.05
CA VAL A 127 3.12 -3.08 -19.67
C VAL A 127 3.93 -1.78 -19.47
N LEU A 128 3.44 -0.69 -20.03
CA LEU A 128 3.80 0.66 -19.60
C LEU A 128 2.84 1.03 -18.47
N GLY A 129 3.38 1.28 -17.29
CA GLY A 129 2.58 1.47 -16.09
C GLY A 129 3.20 2.48 -15.11
N TYR A 130 2.64 2.51 -13.91
CA TYR A 130 3.14 3.33 -12.81
C TYR A 130 2.86 2.64 -11.46
N ASP A 131 3.69 2.94 -10.48
CA ASP A 131 3.45 2.59 -9.08
C ASP A 131 3.00 3.83 -8.28
N ASP A 132 3.00 3.76 -6.96
CA ASP A 132 2.63 4.88 -6.08
C ASP A 132 3.48 6.15 -6.27
N HIS A 133 4.62 6.06 -6.94
CA HIS A 133 5.60 7.15 -7.00
C HIS A 133 6.11 7.47 -8.39
N THR A 134 6.27 6.47 -9.26
CA THR A 134 6.99 6.64 -10.53
C THR A 134 6.37 5.81 -11.65
N PHE A 135 6.78 6.08 -12.89
CA PHE A 135 6.44 5.27 -14.04
C PHE A 135 7.40 4.09 -14.18
N TYR A 136 6.93 2.99 -14.75
CA TYR A 136 7.74 1.83 -15.05
C TYR A 136 7.41 1.23 -16.42
N PHE A 137 8.37 0.49 -16.95
CA PHE A 137 8.22 -0.40 -18.10
C PHE A 137 8.51 -1.82 -17.66
N ALA A 138 7.52 -2.70 -17.73
CA ALA A 138 7.68 -4.13 -17.46
C ALA A 138 7.71 -4.89 -18.77
N LEU A 139 8.61 -5.87 -18.88
CA LEU A 139 8.80 -6.67 -20.10
C LEU A 139 9.34 -8.06 -19.75
N ALA A 140 8.83 -9.08 -20.44
CA ALA A 140 9.38 -10.43 -20.45
C ALA A 140 9.76 -10.84 -21.88
N THR A 141 10.92 -11.47 -22.06
CA THR A 141 11.45 -11.89 -23.36
C THR A 141 11.98 -13.32 -23.31
N LYS A 142 12.08 -13.96 -24.47
CA LYS A 142 12.56 -15.34 -24.58
C LYS A 142 14.02 -15.55 -24.15
N GLY A 143 14.86 -14.53 -24.25
CA GLY A 143 16.27 -14.62 -23.89
C GLY A 143 16.51 -14.57 -22.36
N ALA A 144 15.52 -14.14 -21.60
CA ALA A 144 15.53 -14.15 -20.14
C ALA A 144 14.55 -15.18 -19.55
N ASP A 145 13.94 -16.02 -20.39
CA ASP A 145 12.99 -17.05 -19.96
C ASP A 145 13.73 -18.17 -19.20
N ASP A 146 13.36 -18.35 -17.93
CA ASP A 146 13.87 -19.39 -17.03
C ASP A 146 13.03 -20.69 -17.08
N GLY A 147 12.09 -20.79 -18.02
CA GLY A 147 11.12 -21.88 -18.18
C GLY A 147 9.71 -21.52 -17.74
N ASN A 148 9.54 -20.43 -16.97
CA ASN A 148 8.26 -19.86 -16.53
C ASN A 148 8.03 -18.46 -17.10
N GLY A 149 9.06 -17.82 -17.65
CA GLY A 149 9.16 -16.41 -17.99
C GLY A 149 9.75 -15.60 -16.82
N LEU A 150 10.51 -14.58 -17.15
CA LEU A 150 11.08 -13.64 -16.19
C LEU A 150 10.76 -12.22 -16.61
N MET A 151 10.04 -11.47 -15.78
CA MET A 151 9.70 -10.08 -16.05
C MET A 151 10.65 -9.11 -15.36
N THR A 152 11.06 -8.07 -16.07
CA THR A 152 11.86 -6.97 -15.53
C THR A 152 11.03 -5.70 -15.47
N TYR A 153 10.87 -5.14 -14.26
CA TYR A 153 10.22 -3.85 -14.01
C TYR A 153 11.26 -2.74 -13.99
N LEU A 154 11.43 -2.03 -15.10
CA LEU A 154 12.36 -0.90 -15.23
C LEU A 154 11.68 0.39 -14.78
N LYS A 155 12.02 0.90 -13.60
CA LYS A 155 11.43 2.11 -12.99
C LYS A 155 12.16 3.38 -13.40
N ALA A 156 11.41 4.45 -13.70
CA ALA A 156 11.94 5.79 -13.88
C ALA A 156 12.38 6.40 -12.55
N LYS A 157 13.22 7.47 -12.61
CA LYS A 157 13.68 8.20 -11.42
C LYS A 157 12.74 9.34 -11.02
N THR A 158 12.04 9.92 -12.00
CA THR A 158 11.10 11.02 -11.76
C THR A 158 9.92 10.52 -10.94
N ARG A 159 9.70 11.13 -9.78
CA ARG A 159 8.46 11.00 -9.03
C ARG A 159 7.41 11.90 -9.66
N TYR A 160 6.31 11.33 -10.12
CA TYR A 160 5.26 12.12 -10.73
C TYR A 160 4.46 12.94 -9.69
N THR A 161 3.98 14.09 -10.12
CA THR A 161 3.04 14.90 -9.34
C THR A 161 1.63 14.51 -9.77
N PRO A 162 0.74 14.08 -8.85
CA PRO A 162 -0.65 13.79 -9.20
C PRO A 162 -1.32 14.92 -9.97
N GLY A 163 -2.09 14.57 -11.02
CA GLY A 163 -2.77 15.53 -11.87
C GLY A 163 -1.92 16.27 -12.90
N LYS A 164 -0.60 16.05 -12.92
CA LYS A 164 0.30 16.61 -13.94
C LYS A 164 0.44 15.65 -15.11
N LEU A 165 0.43 16.17 -16.34
CA LEU A 165 0.66 15.39 -17.56
C LEU A 165 2.16 15.16 -17.77
N TYR A 166 2.51 13.93 -18.16
CA TYR A 166 3.85 13.50 -18.51
C TYR A 166 3.83 12.78 -19.86
N HIS A 167 4.87 12.97 -20.65
CA HIS A 167 5.16 12.11 -21.79
C HIS A 167 6.04 10.97 -21.32
N VAL A 168 5.51 9.76 -21.28
CA VAL A 168 6.20 8.55 -20.85
C VAL A 168 6.47 7.71 -22.08
N THR A 169 7.72 7.34 -22.32
CA THR A 169 8.10 6.48 -23.45
C THR A 169 8.97 5.35 -22.96
N ALA A 170 8.66 4.14 -23.39
CA ALA A 170 9.49 2.96 -23.19
C ALA A 170 9.99 2.43 -24.54
N VAL A 171 11.23 1.98 -24.58
CA VAL A 171 11.91 1.44 -25.77
C VAL A 171 12.55 0.12 -25.42
N TYR A 172 12.43 -0.85 -26.31
CA TYR A 172 13.16 -2.11 -26.29
C TYR A 172 13.72 -2.41 -27.67
N ASP A 173 15.02 -2.68 -27.78
CA ASP A 173 15.74 -2.87 -29.05
C ASP A 173 16.14 -4.34 -29.33
N GLY A 174 15.57 -5.29 -28.57
CA GLY A 174 15.94 -6.69 -28.61
C GLY A 174 17.11 -7.07 -27.70
N LYS A 175 17.74 -6.08 -27.02
CA LYS A 175 18.91 -6.28 -26.13
C LYS A 175 18.87 -5.44 -24.88
N SER A 176 18.16 -4.31 -24.91
CA SER A 176 18.07 -3.39 -23.79
C SER A 176 16.69 -2.76 -23.72
N MET A 177 16.26 -2.54 -22.49
CA MET A 177 15.07 -1.75 -22.13
C MET A 177 15.48 -0.35 -21.73
N GLU A 178 14.72 0.65 -22.15
CA GLU A 178 14.90 2.05 -21.75
C GLU A 178 13.56 2.68 -21.37
N ILE A 179 13.56 3.59 -20.39
CA ILE A 179 12.40 4.41 -20.07
C ILE A 179 12.78 5.89 -20.08
N PHE A 180 11.88 6.68 -20.68
CA PHE A 180 12.04 8.13 -20.85
C PHE A 180 10.85 8.87 -20.22
N ILE A 181 11.14 9.96 -19.51
CA ILE A 181 10.14 10.88 -18.99
C ILE A 181 10.38 12.26 -19.59
N ASN A 182 9.36 12.80 -20.25
CA ASN A 182 9.42 14.09 -20.92
C ASN A 182 10.61 14.21 -21.87
N GLY A 183 10.79 13.18 -22.71
CA GLY A 183 11.86 13.12 -23.73
C GLY A 183 13.25 12.81 -23.18
N LYS A 184 13.45 12.68 -21.86
CA LYS A 184 14.74 12.40 -21.23
C LYS A 184 14.82 10.96 -20.75
N ARG A 185 15.89 10.23 -21.13
CA ARG A 185 16.14 8.88 -20.66
C ARG A 185 16.49 8.88 -19.17
N GLU A 186 15.83 8.03 -18.39
CA GLU A 186 15.99 7.96 -16.94
C GLU A 186 16.55 6.65 -16.43
N ALA A 187 16.25 5.54 -17.11
CA ALA A 187 16.78 4.24 -16.74
C ALA A 187 16.98 3.33 -17.95
N THR A 188 17.87 2.34 -17.81
CA THR A 188 18.15 1.28 -18.78
C THR A 188 18.34 -0.05 -18.06
N SER A 189 18.03 -1.17 -18.74
CA SER A 189 18.31 -2.54 -18.27
C SER A 189 18.65 -3.43 -19.47
N THR A 190 19.59 -4.33 -19.28
CA THR A 190 19.99 -5.34 -20.28
C THR A 190 19.64 -6.77 -19.84
N ILE A 191 18.78 -6.92 -18.85
CA ILE A 191 18.35 -8.24 -18.34
C ILE A 191 17.52 -8.97 -19.40
N GLN A 192 16.65 -8.24 -20.10
CA GLN A 192 15.79 -8.78 -21.14
C GLN A 192 16.51 -8.78 -22.50
N SER A 193 16.36 -9.88 -23.28
CA SER A 193 16.95 -10.00 -24.62
C SER A 193 16.13 -10.93 -25.53
N GLY A 194 16.25 -10.74 -26.87
CA GLY A 194 15.53 -11.54 -27.87
C GLY A 194 14.06 -11.21 -28.04
N PRO A 195 13.26 -12.06 -28.68
CA PRO A 195 11.85 -11.83 -28.95
C PRO A 195 11.00 -11.64 -27.67
N ILE A 196 9.98 -10.79 -27.77
CA ILE A 196 9.02 -10.58 -26.69
C ILE A 196 8.21 -11.87 -26.47
N LEU A 197 8.08 -12.28 -25.21
CA LEU A 197 7.32 -13.46 -24.81
C LEU A 197 5.88 -13.05 -24.49
N TYR A 198 4.92 -13.50 -25.30
CA TYR A 198 3.52 -13.13 -25.13
C TYR A 198 2.68 -14.20 -24.44
N PRO A 199 1.82 -13.81 -23.46
CA PRO A 199 0.82 -14.69 -22.87
C PRO A 199 -0.31 -14.99 -23.87
N ARG A 200 -0.73 -16.26 -23.95
CA ARG A 200 -1.79 -16.65 -24.90
C ARG A 200 -3.16 -16.08 -24.57
N ALA A 201 -3.47 -15.95 -23.29
CA ALA A 201 -4.81 -15.62 -22.79
C ALA A 201 -4.97 -14.19 -22.27
N ALA A 202 -3.88 -13.43 -22.10
CA ALA A 202 -3.97 -12.08 -21.54
C ALA A 202 -4.63 -11.08 -22.50
N PRO A 203 -5.49 -10.19 -21.99
CA PRO A 203 -6.10 -9.14 -22.79
C PRO A 203 -5.08 -8.05 -23.16
N PHE A 204 -5.32 -7.37 -24.29
CA PHE A 204 -4.61 -6.15 -24.66
C PHE A 204 -5.48 -4.95 -24.31
N VAL A 205 -5.01 -4.09 -23.39
CA VAL A 205 -5.81 -3.01 -22.81
C VAL A 205 -5.06 -1.69 -22.74
N ILE A 206 -5.83 -0.57 -22.81
CA ILE A 206 -5.39 0.77 -22.40
C ILE A 206 -6.14 1.14 -21.12
N GLY A 207 -5.44 1.75 -20.15
CA GLY A 207 -6.04 2.25 -18.92
C GLY A 207 -6.21 1.20 -17.83
N ALA A 208 -5.46 0.11 -17.89
CA ALA A 208 -5.35 -0.85 -16.78
C ALA A 208 -4.05 -1.67 -16.86
N TYR A 209 -3.54 -2.07 -15.70
CA TYR A 209 -2.76 -3.30 -15.56
C TYR A 209 -3.77 -4.43 -15.41
N ARG A 210 -3.72 -5.41 -16.29
CA ARG A 210 -4.70 -6.49 -16.28
C ARG A 210 -4.10 -7.79 -16.77
N ASP A 211 -4.26 -8.82 -15.98
CA ASP A 211 -4.00 -10.20 -16.37
C ASP A 211 -5.21 -11.12 -16.06
N SER A 212 -4.98 -12.41 -15.79
CA SER A 212 -6.06 -13.39 -15.57
C SER A 212 -6.73 -13.25 -14.19
N ASP A 213 -6.03 -12.80 -13.17
CA ASP A 213 -6.47 -12.72 -11.78
C ASP A 213 -6.29 -11.31 -11.14
N GLU A 214 -5.58 -10.41 -11.81
CA GLU A 214 -5.38 -9.05 -11.35
C GLU A 214 -6.03 -8.00 -12.26
N PHE A 215 -6.57 -6.94 -11.64
CA PHE A 215 -7.14 -5.80 -12.33
C PHE A 215 -6.88 -4.49 -11.59
N HIS A 216 -5.93 -3.71 -12.07
CA HIS A 216 -5.54 -2.42 -11.50
C HIS A 216 -5.81 -1.29 -12.52
N PRO A 217 -7.04 -0.74 -12.54
CA PRO A 217 -7.44 0.27 -13.52
C PRO A 217 -6.75 1.61 -13.27
N HIS A 218 -6.43 2.31 -14.33
CA HIS A 218 -5.88 3.67 -14.31
C HIS A 218 -6.85 4.66 -13.67
N HIS A 219 -6.30 5.57 -12.88
CA HIS A 219 -7.06 6.72 -12.38
C HIS A 219 -6.29 8.01 -12.73
N GLY A 220 -6.73 8.65 -13.79
CA GLY A 220 -6.09 9.83 -14.35
C GLY A 220 -6.54 10.07 -15.80
N ARG A 221 -5.71 10.79 -16.54
CA ARG A 221 -6.02 11.16 -17.93
C ARG A 221 -5.06 10.48 -18.88
N ILE A 222 -5.59 10.04 -20.03
CA ILE A 222 -4.79 9.54 -21.15
C ILE A 222 -5.18 10.36 -22.38
N ARG A 223 -4.24 11.16 -22.90
CA ARG A 223 -4.47 12.00 -24.05
C ARG A 223 -4.11 11.32 -25.35
N GLU A 224 -2.99 10.62 -25.38
CA GLU A 224 -2.50 9.94 -26.56
C GLU A 224 -1.70 8.71 -26.15
N VAL A 225 -1.84 7.63 -26.93
CA VAL A 225 -1.01 6.43 -26.83
C VAL A 225 -0.54 6.04 -28.24
N LYS A 226 0.74 5.74 -28.38
CA LYS A 226 1.34 5.24 -29.62
C LYS A 226 2.15 3.98 -29.34
N LEU A 227 2.02 3.00 -30.24
CA LEU A 227 2.77 1.74 -30.21
C LEU A 227 3.48 1.54 -31.54
N TYR A 228 4.74 1.10 -31.49
CA TYR A 228 5.59 0.88 -32.64
C TYR A 228 6.28 -0.48 -32.55
N GLY A 229 6.51 -1.13 -33.70
CA GLY A 229 7.23 -2.40 -33.82
C GLY A 229 8.74 -2.27 -33.90
N GLU A 230 9.29 -1.08 -33.71
CA GLU A 230 10.70 -0.75 -33.81
C GLU A 230 11.18 0.03 -32.58
N ALA A 231 12.48 -0.06 -32.30
CA ALA A 231 13.11 0.73 -31.25
C ALA A 231 13.41 2.15 -31.74
N ALA A 232 12.80 3.15 -31.13
CA ALA A 232 13.08 4.55 -31.41
C ALA A 232 14.42 4.98 -30.82
N LYS A 233 15.11 5.90 -31.54
CA LYS A 233 16.32 6.54 -31.01
C LYS A 233 15.95 7.63 -29.99
N ALA A 234 16.85 7.87 -29.03
CA ALA A 234 16.65 8.88 -27.98
C ALA A 234 16.35 10.28 -28.53
N GLU A 235 16.99 10.66 -29.65
CA GLU A 235 16.76 11.95 -30.31
C GLU A 235 15.34 12.07 -30.84
N TRP A 236 14.78 10.97 -31.39
CA TRP A 236 13.41 10.95 -31.84
C TRP A 236 12.43 11.05 -30.66
N VAL A 237 12.68 10.36 -29.55
CA VAL A 237 11.84 10.45 -28.34
C VAL A 237 11.81 11.88 -27.81
N ALA A 238 12.96 12.57 -27.80
CA ALA A 238 13.04 13.98 -27.39
C ALA A 238 12.28 14.91 -28.35
N GLN A 239 12.32 14.64 -29.67
CA GLN A 239 11.56 15.40 -30.66
C GLN A 239 10.03 15.18 -30.52
N GLU A 240 9.57 13.94 -30.28
CA GLU A 240 8.16 13.63 -30.04
C GLU A 240 7.62 14.38 -28.81
N PHE A 241 8.38 14.37 -27.70
CA PHE A 241 8.01 15.17 -26.53
C PHE A 241 7.88 16.66 -26.85
N THR A 242 8.81 17.21 -27.65
CA THR A 242 8.87 18.66 -27.92
C THR A 242 7.64 19.16 -28.68
N LYS A 243 6.96 18.31 -29.46
CA LYS A 243 5.75 18.67 -30.23
C LYS A 243 4.61 19.18 -29.33
N ASP A 244 4.47 18.57 -28.14
CA ASP A 244 3.38 18.86 -27.21
C ASP A 244 3.90 19.20 -25.78
N LYS A 245 5.13 19.73 -25.65
CA LYS A 245 5.77 20.00 -24.35
C LYS A 245 4.94 20.93 -23.44
N VAL A 246 4.08 21.77 -24.02
CA VAL A 246 3.15 22.63 -23.28
C VAL A 246 2.27 21.84 -22.32
N LEU A 247 1.99 20.59 -22.60
CA LEU A 247 1.22 19.70 -21.70
C LEU A 247 1.99 19.40 -20.40
N ALA A 248 3.28 19.16 -20.49
CA ALA A 248 4.13 18.92 -19.31
C ALA A 248 4.46 20.22 -18.54
N GLU A 249 4.39 21.38 -19.19
CA GLU A 249 4.58 22.68 -18.57
C GLU A 249 3.31 23.17 -17.84
N ALA A 250 2.15 22.59 -18.17
CA ALA A 250 0.88 22.94 -17.53
C ALA A 250 0.89 22.58 -16.02
N PRO A 251 0.24 23.40 -15.19
CA PRO A 251 0.06 23.06 -13.79
C PRO A 251 -0.75 21.76 -13.63
N ALA A 252 -0.55 21.08 -12.51
CA ALA A 252 -1.36 19.91 -12.18
C ALA A 252 -2.87 20.29 -12.17
N ASN A 253 -3.68 19.51 -12.87
CA ASN A 253 -5.12 19.69 -12.95
C ASN A 253 -5.81 18.47 -12.35
N LEU A 254 -5.86 18.42 -11.03
CA LEU A 254 -6.66 17.43 -10.30
C LEU A 254 -8.12 17.88 -10.34
N GLN A 255 -8.96 17.00 -10.85
CA GLN A 255 -10.41 17.19 -10.69
C GLN A 255 -10.75 16.86 -9.24
N GLU A 256 -11.08 17.88 -8.47
CA GLU A 256 -11.54 17.65 -7.10
C GLU A 256 -12.84 16.83 -7.14
N PRO A 257 -12.88 15.66 -6.48
CA PRO A 257 -14.10 14.88 -6.38
C PRO A 257 -15.16 15.63 -5.56
N GLU A 258 -16.39 15.14 -5.60
CA GLU A 258 -17.45 15.63 -4.72
C GLU A 258 -17.00 15.58 -3.26
N PHE A 259 -17.27 16.67 -2.53
CA PHE A 259 -16.88 16.77 -1.12
C PHE A 259 -17.74 15.82 -0.27
N LYS A 260 -17.10 14.81 0.31
CA LYS A 260 -17.72 13.88 1.26
C LYS A 260 -16.67 13.32 2.22
N LEU A 261 -17.13 12.86 3.35
CA LEU A 261 -16.30 12.09 4.29
C LEU A 261 -16.08 10.69 3.75
N LEU A 262 -14.82 10.22 3.73
CA LEU A 262 -14.45 8.85 3.40
C LEU A 262 -14.08 8.05 4.64
N VAL A 263 -13.34 8.66 5.57
CA VAL A 263 -12.97 8.05 6.85
C VAL A 263 -13.35 9.01 7.97
N ALA A 264 -14.16 8.53 8.92
CA ALA A 264 -14.54 9.27 10.12
C ALA A 264 -13.33 9.52 11.02
N PRO A 265 -13.37 10.51 11.93
CA PRO A 265 -12.26 10.79 12.83
C PRO A 265 -11.85 9.58 13.65
N TYR A 266 -10.54 9.38 13.76
CA TYR A 266 -9.89 8.36 14.57
C TYR A 266 -8.62 8.90 15.21
N LEU A 267 -8.09 8.18 16.19
CA LEU A 267 -7.00 8.63 17.05
C LEU A 267 -5.73 7.82 16.80
N GLN A 268 -4.60 8.51 16.82
CA GLN A 268 -3.27 7.95 16.64
C GLN A 268 -2.31 8.46 17.71
N PHE A 269 -1.34 7.67 18.05
CA PHE A 269 -0.15 7.96 18.84
C PHE A 269 -0.34 8.95 20.00
N ALA A 270 -0.96 8.45 21.08
CA ALA A 270 -1.09 9.21 22.32
C ALA A 270 0.22 9.27 23.10
N THR A 271 0.50 10.44 23.67
CA THR A 271 1.47 10.60 24.75
C THR A 271 0.77 11.19 25.98
N GLN A 272 1.52 11.43 27.04
CA GLN A 272 0.95 12.14 28.21
C GLN A 272 0.53 13.58 27.89
N THR A 273 1.07 14.17 26.82
CA THR A 273 0.86 15.59 26.50
C THR A 273 0.44 15.84 25.05
N SER A 274 0.16 14.79 24.29
CA SER A 274 -0.28 14.92 22.89
C SER A 274 -1.24 13.81 22.47
N MET A 275 -1.99 14.09 21.40
CA MET A 275 -2.85 13.15 20.67
C MET A 275 -2.90 13.56 19.22
N THR A 276 -2.82 12.63 18.28
CA THR A 276 -3.06 12.89 16.85
C THR A 276 -4.49 12.49 16.49
N VAL A 277 -5.21 13.39 15.82
CA VAL A 277 -6.55 13.16 15.27
C VAL A 277 -6.45 13.11 13.75
N MET A 278 -6.94 12.03 13.15
CA MET A 278 -6.92 11.84 11.71
C MET A 278 -8.33 11.59 11.16
N TRP A 279 -8.56 11.98 9.90
CA TRP A 279 -9.78 11.67 9.13
C TRP A 279 -9.50 11.85 7.63
N HIS A 280 -10.43 11.42 6.77
CA HIS A 280 -10.25 11.54 5.32
C HIS A 280 -11.49 12.09 4.62
N THR A 281 -11.33 13.14 3.82
CA THR A 281 -12.34 13.70 2.93
C THR A 281 -11.98 13.42 1.46
N ALA A 282 -12.97 13.17 0.61
CA ALA A 282 -12.74 12.88 -0.81
C ALA A 282 -12.08 14.05 -1.54
N ALA A 283 -12.51 15.28 -1.29
CA ALA A 283 -11.90 16.50 -1.82
C ALA A 283 -10.97 17.14 -0.79
N THR A 284 -10.02 17.95 -1.26
CA THR A 284 -9.12 18.75 -0.41
C THR A 284 -9.94 19.76 0.40
N ALA A 285 -9.73 19.76 1.73
CA ALA A 285 -10.47 20.61 2.65
C ALA A 285 -9.60 21.11 3.82
N SER A 286 -10.12 22.03 4.61
CA SER A 286 -9.46 22.50 5.81
C SER A 286 -9.38 21.38 6.87
N SER A 287 -8.30 21.40 7.66
CA SER A 287 -8.03 20.45 8.74
C SER A 287 -8.17 21.17 10.08
N ILE A 288 -9.31 21.03 10.75
CA ILE A 288 -9.61 21.75 11.98
C ILE A 288 -10.08 20.76 13.04
N VAL A 289 -9.51 20.86 14.25
CA VAL A 289 -9.97 20.14 15.43
C VAL A 289 -10.41 21.13 16.50
N HIS A 290 -11.64 20.98 16.98
CA HIS A 290 -12.13 21.63 18.18
C HIS A 290 -12.00 20.64 19.33
N TYR A 291 -11.45 21.07 20.47
CA TYR A 291 -11.22 20.19 21.61
C TYR A 291 -11.27 20.94 22.95
N GLY A 292 -11.34 20.20 24.03
CA GLY A 292 -11.37 20.76 25.38
C GLY A 292 -11.67 19.72 26.44
N THR A 293 -11.60 20.11 27.72
CA THR A 293 -11.97 19.23 28.84
C THR A 293 -13.48 19.19 29.10
N THR A 294 -14.24 19.96 28.32
CA THR A 294 -15.72 19.99 28.37
C THR A 294 -16.28 19.79 26.93
N ALA A 295 -17.54 19.43 26.82
CA ALA A 295 -18.24 19.17 25.55
C ALA A 295 -18.33 20.41 24.63
N GLU A 296 -18.14 21.63 25.16
CA GLU A 296 -18.13 22.84 24.33
C GLU A 296 -16.91 22.91 23.38
N CYS A 297 -15.83 22.18 23.68
CA CYS A 297 -14.61 22.15 22.87
C CYS A 297 -14.07 23.55 22.54
N LYS A 298 -13.84 24.38 23.57
CA LYS A 298 -13.46 25.80 23.41
C LYS A 298 -12.11 26.07 22.75
N GLN A 299 -11.24 25.06 22.71
CA GLN A 299 -9.95 25.17 22.03
C GLN A 299 -10.08 24.75 20.56
N ARG A 300 -9.31 25.38 19.67
CA ARG A 300 -9.31 25.12 18.24
C ARG A 300 -7.88 25.11 17.72
N ILE A 301 -7.54 24.12 16.91
CA ILE A 301 -6.29 24.02 16.18
C ILE A 301 -6.56 23.68 14.71
N SER A 302 -5.70 24.14 13.82
CA SER A 302 -5.79 23.84 12.40
C SER A 302 -4.43 23.42 11.85
N ALA A 303 -4.45 22.53 10.86
CA ALA A 303 -3.30 22.15 10.05
C ALA A 303 -3.52 22.56 8.58
N ALA A 304 -2.57 22.22 7.69
CA ALA A 304 -2.68 22.46 6.27
C ALA A 304 -3.93 21.78 5.67
N LYS A 305 -4.45 22.34 4.59
CA LYS A 305 -5.52 21.69 3.81
C LYS A 305 -5.02 20.37 3.26
N ALA A 306 -5.83 19.34 3.36
CA ALA A 306 -5.50 17.99 2.92
C ALA A 306 -6.75 17.22 2.49
N ARG A 307 -6.56 15.99 1.98
CA ARG A 307 -7.60 14.97 1.87
C ARG A 307 -7.52 14.03 3.07
N VAL A 308 -6.36 13.46 3.33
CA VAL A 308 -6.08 12.77 4.59
C VAL A 308 -5.59 13.82 5.58
N HIS A 309 -6.40 14.08 6.59
CA HIS A 309 -6.13 15.10 7.59
C HIS A 309 -5.41 14.50 8.77
N GLU A 310 -4.35 15.16 9.20
CA GLU A 310 -3.57 14.82 10.37
C GLU A 310 -3.37 16.08 11.21
N VAL A 311 -3.89 16.07 12.43
CA VAL A 311 -3.80 17.19 13.34
C VAL A 311 -3.30 16.74 14.71
N LYS A 312 -2.10 17.15 15.07
CA LYS A 312 -1.49 16.84 16.35
C LYS A 312 -1.87 17.88 17.40
N LEU A 313 -2.56 17.43 18.43
CA LEU A 313 -2.85 18.20 19.64
C LEU A 313 -1.65 18.09 20.59
N ASN A 314 -1.05 19.21 20.98
CA ASN A 314 0.07 19.27 21.89
C ASN A 314 -0.27 20.09 23.14
N GLY A 315 0.55 19.99 24.20
CA GLY A 315 0.35 20.74 25.45
C GLY A 315 -0.85 20.24 26.26
N LEU A 316 -1.29 19.02 26.03
CA LEU A 316 -2.36 18.40 26.79
C LEU A 316 -1.90 18.04 28.20
N LYS A 317 -2.84 17.91 29.14
CA LYS A 317 -2.57 17.43 30.50
C LYS A 317 -2.51 15.89 30.50
N PRO A 318 -1.58 15.26 31.23
CA PRO A 318 -1.57 13.81 31.40
C PRO A 318 -2.85 13.27 32.04
N GLU A 319 -3.21 12.03 31.73
CA GLU A 319 -4.34 11.29 32.33
C GLU A 319 -5.68 12.01 32.24
N THR A 320 -5.82 12.95 31.33
CA THR A 320 -6.95 13.84 31.23
C THR A 320 -7.85 13.45 30.07
N GLN A 321 -9.15 13.39 30.34
CA GLN A 321 -10.16 13.20 29.30
C GLN A 321 -10.42 14.52 28.59
N TYR A 322 -10.44 14.44 27.24
CA TYR A 322 -10.79 15.52 26.35
C TYR A 322 -11.99 15.13 25.49
N PHE A 323 -12.79 16.12 25.16
CA PHE A 323 -13.81 16.07 24.12
C PHE A 323 -13.21 16.63 22.84
N TYR A 324 -13.62 16.11 21.68
CA TYR A 324 -13.18 16.64 20.40
C TYR A 324 -14.22 16.44 19.30
N ARG A 325 -14.17 17.29 18.28
CA ARG A 325 -14.81 17.13 16.99
C ARG A 325 -13.94 17.72 15.90
N VAL A 326 -14.09 17.26 14.67
CA VAL A 326 -13.36 17.79 13.53
C VAL A 326 -14.27 18.58 12.61
N GLU A 327 -13.68 19.57 11.94
CA GLU A 327 -14.34 20.39 10.93
C GLU A 327 -13.49 20.42 9.67
N SER A 328 -14.14 20.26 8.50
CA SER A 328 -13.52 20.40 7.19
C SER A 328 -14.40 21.26 6.28
N VAL A 329 -13.78 22.23 5.59
CA VAL A 329 -14.44 23.11 4.62
C VAL A 329 -13.70 22.98 3.29
N SER A 330 -14.44 22.57 2.23
CA SER A 330 -13.92 22.46 0.87
C SER A 330 -13.63 23.83 0.26
N ALA A 331 -12.94 23.85 -0.89
CA ALA A 331 -12.70 25.09 -1.64
C ALA A 331 -14.02 25.74 -2.15
N LYS A 332 -15.09 24.95 -2.26
CA LYS A 332 -16.43 25.43 -2.66
C LYS A 332 -17.29 25.90 -1.48
N GLY A 333 -16.76 25.85 -0.26
CA GLY A 333 -17.50 26.24 0.97
C GLY A 333 -18.39 25.13 1.56
N GLU A 334 -18.37 23.91 1.01
CA GLU A 334 -19.08 22.76 1.56
C GLU A 334 -18.44 22.37 2.90
N ARG A 335 -19.26 22.09 3.92
CA ARG A 335 -18.79 21.86 5.31
C ARG A 335 -19.15 20.48 5.81
N TYR A 336 -18.20 19.83 6.44
CA TYR A 336 -18.39 18.65 7.27
C TYR A 336 -17.99 18.98 8.70
N GLU A 337 -18.80 18.54 9.67
CA GLU A 337 -18.49 18.56 11.10
C GLU A 337 -18.82 17.19 11.68
N SER A 338 -17.88 16.62 12.45
CA SER A 338 -18.09 15.32 13.07
C SER A 338 -18.99 15.41 14.30
N GLN A 339 -19.54 14.28 14.71
CA GLN A 339 -20.11 14.13 16.04
C GLN A 339 -19.04 14.37 17.11
N LEU A 340 -19.48 14.74 18.30
CA LEU A 340 -18.62 14.86 19.48
C LEU A 340 -18.11 13.47 19.90
N ALA A 341 -16.81 13.37 20.12
CA ALA A 341 -16.15 12.18 20.62
C ALA A 341 -15.23 12.54 21.80
N THR A 342 -14.64 11.53 22.43
CA THR A 342 -13.74 11.72 23.57
C THR A 342 -12.47 10.92 23.41
N PHE A 343 -11.39 11.39 24.02
CA PHE A 343 -10.17 10.61 24.22
C PHE A 343 -9.56 10.90 25.59
N LYS A 344 -8.65 10.04 26.04
CA LYS A 344 -7.83 10.26 27.23
C LYS A 344 -6.35 10.22 26.86
N THR A 345 -5.57 11.17 27.39
CA THR A 345 -4.11 11.18 27.25
C THR A 345 -3.47 10.01 28.01
N ALA A 346 -2.25 9.61 27.61
CA ALA A 346 -1.56 8.50 28.24
C ALA A 346 -1.35 8.74 29.75
N VAL A 347 -1.36 7.64 30.48
CA VAL A 347 -1.24 7.64 31.95
C VAL A 347 0.21 7.70 32.41
N ARG A 348 0.45 8.05 33.68
CA ARG A 348 1.75 7.97 34.33
C ARG A 348 2.10 6.55 34.71
N SER A 349 3.36 6.31 35.08
CA SER A 349 3.89 4.99 35.36
C SER A 349 3.20 4.26 36.52
N GLU A 350 2.67 5.00 37.48
CA GLU A 350 2.00 4.47 38.66
C GLU A 350 0.50 4.21 38.45
N THR A 351 -0.08 4.73 37.38
CA THR A 351 -1.53 4.65 37.16
C THR A 351 -1.90 3.35 36.43
N PRO A 352 -2.88 2.59 36.94
CA PRO A 352 -3.40 1.43 36.24
C PRO A 352 -4.03 1.78 34.89
N PHE A 353 -3.89 0.87 33.93
CA PHE A 353 -4.49 1.00 32.60
C PHE A 353 -4.84 -0.35 31.98
N ALA A 354 -5.64 -0.31 30.92
CA ALA A 354 -5.95 -1.48 30.13
C ALA A 354 -5.77 -1.19 28.65
N PHE A 355 -5.50 -2.22 27.84
CA PHE A 355 -5.47 -2.11 26.39
C PHE A 355 -6.11 -3.33 25.73
N ALA A 356 -6.64 -3.12 24.52
CA ALA A 356 -7.16 -4.18 23.67
C ALA A 356 -6.10 -4.66 22.68
N VAL A 357 -6.12 -5.94 22.32
CA VAL A 357 -5.32 -6.51 21.22
C VAL A 357 -6.26 -7.19 20.25
N ILE A 358 -6.15 -6.80 18.99
CA ILE A 358 -6.95 -7.30 17.85
C ILE A 358 -5.98 -7.48 16.68
N SER A 359 -6.25 -8.39 15.78
CA SER A 359 -5.47 -8.59 14.55
C SER A 359 -6.33 -9.18 13.44
N ASP A 360 -5.86 -9.08 12.19
CA ASP A 360 -6.45 -9.75 11.03
C ASP A 360 -7.95 -9.39 10.84
N THR A 361 -8.23 -8.10 10.81
CA THR A 361 -9.59 -7.57 10.62
C THR A 361 -10.05 -7.67 9.17
N GLN A 362 -9.12 -7.52 8.21
CA GLN A 362 -9.27 -7.73 6.77
C GLN A 362 -10.64 -7.27 6.18
N GLY A 363 -11.32 -8.13 5.41
CA GLY A 363 -12.51 -7.81 4.63
C GLY A 363 -13.85 -8.01 5.34
N ASN A 364 -13.89 -8.09 6.67
CA ASN A 364 -15.12 -8.38 7.41
C ASN A 364 -15.49 -7.27 8.42
N PRO A 365 -15.97 -6.10 7.94
CA PRO A 365 -16.29 -4.97 8.81
C PRO A 365 -17.40 -5.27 9.83
N LYS A 366 -18.27 -6.27 9.58
CA LYS A 366 -19.33 -6.66 10.52
C LYS A 366 -18.73 -7.32 11.77
N ILE A 367 -17.85 -8.28 11.61
CA ILE A 367 -17.19 -8.97 12.74
C ILE A 367 -16.28 -8.00 13.48
N SER A 368 -15.40 -7.27 12.76
CA SER A 368 -14.52 -6.31 13.38
C SER A 368 -15.26 -5.19 14.12
N SER A 369 -16.44 -4.76 13.63
CA SER A 369 -17.30 -3.79 14.36
C SER A 369 -17.90 -4.37 15.64
N THR A 370 -18.30 -5.64 15.62
CA THR A 370 -18.79 -6.32 16.85
C THR A 370 -17.68 -6.39 17.89
N ILE A 371 -16.48 -6.84 17.49
CA ILE A 371 -15.29 -6.93 18.35
C ILE A 371 -14.87 -5.55 18.86
N ALA A 372 -14.77 -4.54 17.98
CA ALA A 372 -14.42 -3.18 18.35
C ALA A 372 -15.41 -2.57 19.37
N THR A 373 -16.70 -2.85 19.18
CA THR A 373 -17.75 -2.42 20.12
C THR A 373 -17.59 -3.09 21.48
N ALA A 374 -17.42 -4.40 21.52
CA ALA A 374 -17.22 -5.16 22.76
C ALA A 374 -15.95 -4.72 23.50
N ALA A 375 -14.84 -4.54 22.79
CA ALA A 375 -13.60 -4.02 23.35
C ALA A 375 -13.79 -2.60 23.93
N TRP A 376 -14.49 -1.70 23.20
CA TRP A 376 -14.78 -0.35 23.70
C TRP A 376 -15.65 -0.38 24.96
N MET A 377 -16.60 -1.30 25.08
CA MET A 377 -17.43 -1.41 26.30
C MET A 377 -16.59 -1.72 27.55
N GLN A 378 -15.39 -2.28 27.42
CA GLN A 378 -14.44 -2.50 28.50
C GLN A 378 -13.47 -1.32 28.75
N ARG A 379 -13.61 -0.22 27.98
CA ARG A 379 -12.86 1.06 28.16
C ARG A 379 -11.34 0.90 28.16
N PRO A 380 -10.72 0.29 27.14
CA PRO A 380 -9.27 0.30 27.01
C PRO A 380 -8.74 1.73 26.85
N SER A 381 -7.49 1.93 27.22
CA SER A 381 -6.77 3.20 27.01
C SER A 381 -6.26 3.33 25.57
N PHE A 382 -6.00 2.22 24.90
CA PHE A 382 -5.56 2.13 23.51
C PHE A 382 -5.82 0.72 22.95
N ALA A 383 -5.61 0.56 21.64
CA ALA A 383 -5.66 -0.73 20.96
C ALA A 383 -4.33 -1.04 20.26
N LEU A 384 -3.83 -2.27 20.38
CA LEU A 384 -2.80 -2.83 19.51
C LEU A 384 -3.48 -3.55 18.33
N HIS A 385 -2.89 -3.46 17.16
CA HIS A 385 -3.30 -4.24 16.00
C HIS A 385 -2.09 -4.98 15.41
N ALA A 386 -2.09 -6.30 15.48
CA ALA A 386 -0.93 -7.11 15.11
C ALA A 386 -0.83 -7.44 13.61
N GLY A 387 -1.29 -6.53 12.74
CA GLY A 387 -1.18 -6.62 11.28
C GLY A 387 -2.42 -7.15 10.59
N ASP A 388 -2.40 -7.15 9.26
CA ASP A 388 -3.52 -7.52 8.39
C ASP A 388 -4.79 -6.74 8.71
N LEU A 389 -4.66 -5.41 8.69
CA LEU A 389 -5.77 -4.47 8.88
C LEU A 389 -6.79 -4.63 7.73
N VAL A 390 -6.29 -4.86 6.52
CA VAL A 390 -7.05 -4.95 5.26
C VAL A 390 -6.68 -6.20 4.47
N SER A 391 -7.55 -6.64 3.54
CA SER A 391 -7.25 -7.80 2.68
C SER A 391 -6.22 -7.48 1.58
N THR A 392 -6.04 -6.21 1.21
CA THR A 392 -5.05 -5.77 0.20
C THR A 392 -4.70 -4.32 0.45
N GLY A 393 -3.47 -4.05 0.89
CA GLY A 393 -3.02 -2.72 1.29
C GLY A 393 -3.08 -1.66 0.20
N GLY A 394 -2.81 -2.06 -1.06
CA GLY A 394 -2.92 -1.19 -2.23
C GLY A 394 -4.37 -0.83 -2.62
N ASN A 395 -5.37 -1.53 -2.11
CA ASN A 395 -6.77 -1.26 -2.41
C ASN A 395 -7.36 -0.24 -1.42
N HIS A 396 -7.54 0.99 -1.88
CA HIS A 396 -8.09 2.08 -1.07
C HIS A 396 -9.47 1.77 -0.45
N ASN A 397 -10.33 1.01 -1.15
CA ASN A 397 -11.67 0.69 -0.64
C ASN A 397 -11.61 -0.26 0.56
N HIS A 398 -10.59 -1.14 0.64
CA HIS A 398 -10.44 -1.99 1.81
C HIS A 398 -10.16 -1.19 3.09
N TRP A 399 -9.51 -0.03 2.98
CA TRP A 399 -9.33 0.90 4.09
C TRP A 399 -10.63 1.63 4.43
N THR A 400 -11.28 2.24 3.42
CA THR A 400 -12.41 3.16 3.61
C THR A 400 -13.75 2.45 3.82
N GLU A 401 -13.92 1.24 3.31
CA GLU A 401 -15.19 0.49 3.36
C GLU A 401 -15.14 -0.71 4.33
N HIS A 402 -13.93 -1.23 4.66
CA HIS A 402 -13.79 -2.38 5.57
C HIS A 402 -13.16 -1.99 6.90
N PHE A 403 -11.85 -1.63 6.91
CA PHE A 403 -11.11 -1.41 8.15
C PHE A 403 -11.69 -0.27 9.00
N PHE A 404 -11.73 0.95 8.44
CA PHE A 404 -12.18 2.09 9.23
C PHE A 404 -13.64 2.00 9.71
N PRO A 405 -14.62 1.58 8.90
CA PRO A 405 -15.97 1.36 9.39
C PRO A 405 -16.04 0.25 10.45
N GLY A 406 -15.29 -0.84 10.28
CA GLY A 406 -15.22 -1.95 11.23
C GLY A 406 -14.63 -1.54 12.58
N MET A 407 -13.52 -0.82 12.56
CA MET A 407 -12.81 -0.45 13.79
C MET A 407 -13.30 0.86 14.44
N ARG A 408 -14.13 1.64 13.73
CA ARG A 408 -14.63 2.94 14.21
C ARG A 408 -15.18 2.94 15.64
N PRO A 409 -15.97 1.94 16.09
CA PRO A 409 -16.52 1.96 17.46
C PRO A 409 -15.46 2.05 18.56
N LEU A 410 -14.23 1.65 18.26
CA LEU A 410 -13.10 1.67 19.20
C LEU A 410 -12.16 2.84 18.93
N ILE A 411 -11.65 2.97 17.68
CA ILE A 411 -10.53 3.87 17.36
C ILE A 411 -10.92 5.36 17.29
N ASN A 412 -12.20 5.71 17.32
CA ASN A 412 -12.64 7.09 17.49
C ASN A 412 -12.57 7.58 18.96
N HIS A 413 -12.33 6.67 19.91
CA HIS A 413 -12.23 6.95 21.33
C HIS A 413 -10.84 6.67 21.91
N VAL A 414 -10.10 5.75 21.32
CA VAL A 414 -8.75 5.38 21.77
C VAL A 414 -7.77 5.35 20.61
N PRO A 415 -6.50 5.73 20.82
CA PRO A 415 -5.48 5.59 19.79
C PRO A 415 -5.21 4.12 19.50
N PHE A 416 -4.96 3.79 18.24
CA PHE A 416 -4.52 2.45 17.88
C PHE A 416 -3.08 2.45 17.38
N TYR A 417 -2.37 1.35 17.66
CA TYR A 417 -0.96 1.16 17.35
C TYR A 417 -0.82 -0.10 16.51
N PRO A 418 -0.77 0.01 15.17
CA PRO A 418 -0.68 -1.13 14.28
C PRO A 418 0.76 -1.54 13.99
N VAL A 419 0.95 -2.78 13.54
CA VAL A 419 2.10 -3.22 12.74
C VAL A 419 1.63 -3.63 11.35
N LEU A 420 2.56 -3.71 10.38
CA LEU A 420 2.26 -4.24 9.05
C LEU A 420 2.13 -5.77 9.09
N GLY A 421 1.07 -6.30 8.48
CA GLY A 421 0.97 -7.70 8.07
C GLY A 421 1.35 -7.87 6.60
N ASN A 422 1.30 -9.11 6.08
CA ASN A 422 1.61 -9.38 4.68
C ASN A 422 0.55 -8.82 3.72
N HIS A 423 -0.70 -8.70 4.15
CA HIS A 423 -1.78 -8.12 3.37
C HIS A 423 -1.68 -6.60 3.19
N GLU A 424 -0.95 -5.88 4.04
CA GLU A 424 -0.65 -4.47 3.83
C GLU A 424 0.31 -4.24 2.65
N GLN A 425 1.12 -5.23 2.24
CA GLN A 425 2.01 -5.19 1.07
C GLN A 425 2.96 -3.99 1.07
N ASN A 426 3.31 -3.46 2.24
CA ASN A 426 4.06 -2.21 2.41
C ASN A 426 3.47 -1.03 1.62
N ALA A 427 2.16 -1.03 1.40
CA ALA A 427 1.46 -0.07 0.55
C ALA A 427 1.40 1.33 1.19
N ARG A 428 1.43 2.35 0.32
CA ARG A 428 1.35 3.76 0.72
C ARG A 428 0.16 4.08 1.61
N HIS A 429 -0.96 3.38 1.47
CA HIS A 429 -2.15 3.65 2.28
C HIS A 429 -1.92 3.40 3.76
N TYR A 430 -1.09 2.42 4.15
CA TYR A 430 -0.70 2.25 5.54
C TYR A 430 -0.09 3.53 6.10
N TYR A 431 0.93 4.07 5.45
CA TYR A 431 1.63 5.30 5.86
C TYR A 431 0.76 6.56 5.74
N ASN A 432 -0.19 6.62 4.81
CA ASN A 432 -1.12 7.73 4.70
C ASN A 432 -2.14 7.76 5.85
N TYR A 433 -2.47 6.60 6.42
CA TYR A 433 -3.48 6.44 7.46
C TYR A 433 -2.92 6.20 8.85
N THR A 434 -1.59 6.25 8.99
CA THR A 434 -0.92 6.18 10.29
C THR A 434 -0.14 7.46 10.57
N SER A 435 0.07 7.76 11.85
CA SER A 435 0.91 8.85 12.35
C SER A 435 1.73 8.31 13.51
N LEU A 436 2.79 7.60 13.15
CA LEU A 436 3.63 6.84 14.07
C LEU A 436 5.06 7.42 14.08
N PRO A 437 5.91 7.07 15.06
CA PRO A 437 7.31 7.46 15.02
C PRO A 437 8.04 6.87 13.81
N GLU A 438 8.84 7.70 13.14
CA GLU A 438 9.66 7.28 12.00
C GLU A 438 10.59 6.08 12.35
N PRO A 439 10.69 5.09 11.46
CA PRO A 439 10.21 5.06 10.07
C PRO A 439 8.81 4.46 9.88
N GLU A 440 7.97 4.45 10.90
CA GLU A 440 6.59 3.99 11.02
C GLU A 440 6.38 2.47 10.87
N TYR A 441 7.19 1.75 10.09
CA TYR A 441 7.08 0.29 9.96
C TYR A 441 7.75 -0.47 11.12
N PHE A 442 8.63 0.18 11.92
CA PHE A 442 9.01 -0.26 13.26
C PHE A 442 9.19 0.93 14.18
N TYR A 443 8.69 0.83 15.39
CA TYR A 443 8.71 1.92 16.36
C TYR A 443 8.56 1.41 17.79
N THR A 444 8.71 2.28 18.76
CA THR A 444 8.45 2.00 20.17
C THR A 444 7.64 3.11 20.81
N PHE A 445 6.82 2.76 21.78
CA PHE A 445 6.13 3.72 22.64
C PHE A 445 6.05 3.21 24.07
N THR A 446 5.84 4.13 24.99
CA THR A 446 5.64 3.83 26.42
C THR A 446 4.24 4.26 26.82
N PHE A 447 3.54 3.41 27.55
CA PHE A 447 2.25 3.73 28.15
C PHE A 447 2.23 3.23 29.62
N GLY A 448 2.03 4.14 30.58
CA GLY A 448 2.19 3.81 31.98
C GLY A 448 3.59 3.25 32.29
N ASN A 449 3.65 2.08 32.92
CA ASN A 449 4.89 1.37 33.24
C ASN A 449 5.27 0.27 32.23
N ALA A 450 4.65 0.28 31.05
CA ALA A 450 4.89 -0.67 29.98
C ALA A 450 5.56 -0.01 28.76
N GLN A 451 6.42 -0.74 28.06
CA GLN A 451 7.00 -0.34 26.79
C GLN A 451 6.69 -1.38 25.72
N PHE A 452 6.31 -0.89 24.55
CA PHE A 452 5.89 -1.67 23.39
C PHE A 452 6.90 -1.49 22.26
N PHE A 453 7.31 -2.60 21.63
CA PHE A 453 8.25 -2.65 20.53
C PHE A 453 7.53 -3.23 19.32
N MET A 454 7.27 -2.41 18.36
CA MET A 454 6.47 -2.70 17.16
C MET A 454 7.41 -2.97 15.99
N LEU A 455 7.25 -4.09 15.29
CA LEU A 455 8.16 -4.55 14.24
C LEU A 455 7.40 -4.97 12.98
N ASP A 456 8.07 -4.87 11.85
CA ASP A 456 7.59 -5.39 10.56
C ASP A 456 8.36 -6.64 10.15
N THR A 457 7.75 -7.81 10.33
CA THR A 457 8.34 -9.11 9.95
C THR A 457 8.19 -9.45 8.46
N ASN A 458 7.58 -8.59 7.64
CA ASN A 458 7.68 -8.69 6.19
C ASN A 458 9.06 -8.22 5.70
N GLN A 459 9.73 -7.35 6.46
CA GLN A 459 11.06 -6.86 6.19
C GLN A 459 12.13 -7.75 6.84
N ASN A 460 13.40 -7.50 6.48
CA ASN A 460 14.53 -8.24 7.04
C ASN A 460 14.68 -7.99 8.55
N VAL A 461 14.59 -9.06 9.33
CA VAL A 461 14.79 -9.10 10.80
C VAL A 461 15.98 -9.96 11.22
N ASP A 462 16.78 -10.46 10.27
CA ASP A 462 17.97 -11.29 10.56
C ASP A 462 18.97 -10.55 11.46
N PRO A 463 19.79 -11.29 12.21
CA PRO A 463 20.86 -10.71 13.00
C PRO A 463 21.73 -9.77 12.18
N GLY A 464 21.89 -8.53 12.66
CA GLY A 464 22.61 -7.47 11.95
C GLY A 464 21.76 -6.59 11.02
N SER A 465 20.51 -6.93 10.74
CA SER A 465 19.60 -6.06 10.00
C SER A 465 19.25 -4.77 10.78
N ARG A 466 18.71 -3.77 10.06
CA ARG A 466 18.34 -2.48 10.66
C ARG A 466 17.36 -2.65 11.83
N GLN A 467 16.30 -3.44 11.66
CA GLN A 467 15.31 -3.69 12.72
C GLN A 467 15.91 -4.46 13.89
N HIS A 468 16.72 -5.52 13.62
CA HIS A 468 17.36 -6.32 14.66
C HIS A 468 18.31 -5.48 15.53
N GLN A 469 19.16 -4.65 14.90
CA GLN A 469 20.07 -3.75 15.62
C GLN A 469 19.31 -2.72 16.47
N TRP A 470 18.27 -2.11 15.88
CA TRP A 470 17.42 -1.15 16.58
C TRP A 470 16.71 -1.79 17.77
N LEU A 471 16.11 -2.97 17.58
CA LEU A 471 15.43 -3.71 18.63
C LEU A 471 16.37 -4.08 19.78
N SER A 472 17.55 -4.64 19.46
CA SER A 472 18.57 -5.00 20.45
C SER A 472 18.97 -3.80 21.30
N LYS A 473 19.24 -2.65 20.67
CA LYS A 473 19.58 -1.39 21.36
C LYS A 473 18.45 -0.88 22.23
N THR A 474 17.23 -0.87 21.70
CA THR A 474 16.07 -0.28 22.38
C THR A 474 15.60 -1.15 23.55
N LEU A 475 15.62 -2.49 23.40
CA LEU A 475 15.32 -3.41 24.49
C LEU A 475 16.36 -3.31 25.62
N ALA A 476 17.66 -3.20 25.28
CA ALA A 476 18.73 -3.03 26.27
C ALA A 476 18.60 -1.73 27.08
N ALA A 477 18.11 -0.65 26.45
CA ALA A 477 17.89 0.63 27.10
C ALA A 477 16.60 0.69 27.95
N SER A 478 15.68 -0.25 27.75
CA SER A 478 14.35 -0.24 28.38
C SER A 478 14.43 -0.48 29.90
N LYS A 479 13.82 0.43 30.65
CA LYS A 479 13.61 0.32 32.10
C LYS A 479 12.15 0.02 32.47
N ALA A 480 11.30 -0.25 31.48
CA ALA A 480 9.90 -0.52 31.70
C ALA A 480 9.73 -1.82 32.51
N LYS A 481 8.75 -1.81 33.44
CA LYS A 481 8.40 -3.00 34.22
C LYS A 481 7.82 -4.09 33.32
N TRP A 482 6.96 -3.73 32.36
CA TRP A 482 6.38 -4.63 31.39
C TRP A 482 6.92 -4.33 29.99
N LYS A 483 7.33 -5.36 29.27
CA LYS A 483 7.87 -5.26 27.91
C LYS A 483 7.07 -6.14 26.96
N PHE A 484 6.49 -5.52 25.95
CA PHE A 484 5.71 -6.20 24.93
C PHE A 484 6.33 -6.00 23.56
N VAL A 485 6.36 -7.06 22.78
CA VAL A 485 6.71 -6.99 21.35
C VAL A 485 5.46 -7.28 20.54
N CYS A 486 5.27 -6.60 19.42
CA CYS A 486 4.19 -6.86 18.48
C CYS A 486 4.77 -6.93 17.07
N HIS A 487 4.50 -8.01 16.38
CA HIS A 487 4.77 -8.20 14.95
C HIS A 487 3.85 -9.27 14.38
N HIS A 488 3.64 -9.25 13.06
CA HIS A 488 2.58 -10.05 12.45
C HIS A 488 2.86 -11.55 12.48
N HIS A 489 3.97 -12.02 11.88
CA HIS A 489 4.24 -13.45 11.75
C HIS A 489 4.66 -14.10 13.08
N PRO A 490 3.99 -15.17 13.54
CA PRO A 490 4.28 -15.79 14.83
C PRO A 490 5.56 -16.64 14.79
N PRO A 491 6.50 -16.48 15.76
CA PRO A 491 7.67 -17.35 15.87
C PRO A 491 7.31 -18.80 16.20
N TYR A 492 6.17 -19.01 16.86
CA TYR A 492 5.64 -20.32 17.23
C TYR A 492 4.16 -20.38 16.88
N SER A 493 3.77 -21.41 16.14
CA SER A 493 2.38 -21.71 15.79
C SER A 493 2.17 -23.20 15.60
N SER A 494 1.03 -23.70 16.02
CA SER A 494 0.59 -25.06 15.74
C SER A 494 -0.22 -25.17 14.43
N ASP A 495 -0.30 -24.09 13.67
CA ASP A 495 -0.97 -24.10 12.38
C ASP A 495 -0.26 -25.01 11.38
N THR A 496 -1.03 -25.67 10.52
CA THR A 496 -0.55 -26.61 9.51
C THR A 496 -0.61 -26.06 8.09
N ASN A 497 -1.29 -24.95 7.87
CA ASN A 497 -1.47 -24.40 6.55
C ASN A 497 -0.19 -23.65 6.10
N ASP A 498 0.19 -22.61 6.85
CA ASP A 498 1.31 -21.72 6.49
C ASP A 498 2.68 -22.27 6.90
N TYR A 499 2.73 -23.03 8.00
CA TYR A 499 4.00 -23.48 8.57
C TYR A 499 4.27 -24.97 8.43
N GLY A 500 3.55 -25.62 7.55
CA GLY A 500 3.71 -27.02 7.20
C GLY A 500 2.95 -27.96 8.12
N ASP A 501 2.48 -29.04 7.54
CA ASP A 501 1.60 -30.02 8.14
C ASP A 501 2.34 -31.32 8.43
N LEU A 502 2.88 -31.45 9.64
CA LEU A 502 3.67 -32.61 10.05
C LEU A 502 2.90 -33.93 9.96
N TRP A 503 1.59 -33.92 10.11
CA TRP A 503 0.79 -35.14 10.06
C TRP A 503 0.37 -35.56 8.65
N LYS A 504 0.41 -34.64 7.69
CA LYS A 504 0.14 -34.91 6.26
C LYS A 504 1.42 -35.09 5.44
N THR A 505 2.44 -34.26 5.70
CA THR A 505 3.61 -34.12 4.83
C THR A 505 4.92 -34.49 5.51
N ASN A 506 4.94 -34.80 6.80
CA ASN A 506 6.13 -34.97 7.65
C ASN A 506 7.07 -33.73 7.65
N THR A 507 6.58 -32.58 7.23
CA THR A 507 7.34 -31.33 7.22
C THR A 507 6.55 -30.23 7.92
N GLY A 508 7.24 -29.44 8.72
CA GLY A 508 6.63 -28.30 9.40
C GLY A 508 7.69 -27.45 10.08
N THR A 509 7.45 -26.18 10.19
CA THR A 509 8.36 -25.23 10.84
C THR A 509 7.86 -24.82 12.22
N HIS A 510 6.62 -25.10 12.55
CA HIS A 510 5.95 -24.67 13.79
C HIS A 510 6.08 -23.17 14.05
N GLY A 511 5.80 -22.36 13.04
CA GLY A 511 5.89 -20.91 13.06
C GLY A 511 6.94 -20.36 12.10
N ASP A 512 6.98 -19.05 11.97
CA ASP A 512 7.85 -18.33 11.03
C ASP A 512 9.31 -18.38 11.46
N ARG A 513 10.18 -18.89 10.57
CA ARG A 513 11.63 -19.04 10.84
C ARG A 513 12.35 -17.71 10.91
N ARG A 514 11.90 -16.67 10.18
CA ARG A 514 12.52 -15.34 10.22
C ARG A 514 12.17 -14.64 11.53
N ALA A 515 10.89 -14.64 11.91
CA ALA A 515 10.46 -14.11 13.19
C ALA A 515 11.15 -14.81 14.37
N ARG A 516 11.46 -16.11 14.25
CA ARG A 516 12.18 -16.89 15.26
C ARG A 516 13.61 -16.40 15.51
N GLN A 517 14.24 -15.68 14.56
CA GLN A 517 15.57 -15.07 14.76
C GLN A 517 15.56 -14.01 15.88
N LEU A 518 14.40 -13.46 16.20
CA LEU A 518 14.23 -12.43 17.23
C LEU A 518 14.11 -13.00 18.65
N VAL A 519 13.78 -14.29 18.80
CA VAL A 519 13.47 -14.94 20.08
C VAL A 519 14.61 -14.79 21.09
N ALA A 520 15.86 -14.95 20.67
CA ALA A 520 17.02 -14.78 21.55
C ALA A 520 17.11 -13.37 22.18
N LEU A 521 16.68 -12.33 21.47
CA LEU A 521 16.58 -10.96 22.01
C LEU A 521 15.45 -10.86 23.05
N TYR A 522 14.32 -11.50 22.79
CA TYR A 522 13.18 -11.49 23.72
C TYR A 522 13.53 -12.14 25.05
N GLU A 523 14.15 -13.31 25.00
CA GLU A 523 14.62 -14.03 26.19
C GLU A 523 15.69 -13.23 26.96
N LYS A 524 16.73 -12.76 26.26
CA LYS A 524 17.83 -11.98 26.83
C LYS A 524 17.34 -10.73 27.58
N HIS A 525 16.35 -10.02 27.01
CA HIS A 525 15.87 -8.76 27.55
C HIS A 525 14.57 -8.88 28.37
N LYS A 526 14.15 -10.13 28.65
CA LYS A 526 12.98 -10.43 29.49
C LYS A 526 11.71 -9.75 28.97
N VAL A 527 11.40 -9.96 27.67
CA VAL A 527 10.10 -9.62 27.10
C VAL A 527 9.04 -10.49 27.77
N ASP A 528 7.89 -9.95 28.07
CA ASP A 528 6.82 -10.67 28.76
C ASP A 528 5.89 -11.40 27.79
N ILE A 529 5.39 -10.69 26.80
CA ILE A 529 4.44 -11.22 25.80
C ILE A 529 4.86 -10.73 24.42
N VAL A 530 4.81 -11.64 23.43
CA VAL A 530 4.94 -11.33 22.02
C VAL A 530 3.57 -11.49 21.35
N TRP A 531 3.03 -10.40 20.80
CA TRP A 531 1.74 -10.36 20.12
C TRP A 531 1.90 -10.59 18.63
N ASN A 532 1.10 -11.50 18.08
CA ASN A 532 1.12 -11.89 16.68
C ASN A 532 -0.30 -11.97 16.09
N GLY A 533 -0.37 -11.88 14.78
CA GLY A 533 -1.53 -12.17 13.95
C GLY A 533 -1.26 -13.31 12.98
N HIS A 534 -1.63 -13.11 11.71
CA HIS A 534 -1.36 -13.95 10.56
C HIS A 534 -2.17 -15.25 10.50
N ILE A 535 -2.20 -16.00 11.57
CA ILE A 535 -3.02 -17.22 11.67
C ILE A 535 -4.37 -16.83 12.25
N HIS A 536 -5.44 -17.09 11.49
CA HIS A 536 -6.79 -16.64 11.84
C HIS A 536 -7.45 -17.55 12.89
N SER A 537 -6.73 -17.75 13.98
CA SER A 537 -7.13 -18.48 15.18
C SER A 537 -6.58 -17.82 16.44
N TYR A 538 -6.95 -18.30 17.59
CA TYR A 538 -6.30 -17.95 18.86
C TYR A 538 -5.31 -19.02 19.24
N GLU A 539 -4.07 -18.64 19.53
CA GLU A 539 -3.11 -19.54 20.15
C GLU A 539 -2.29 -18.81 21.21
N ARG A 540 -2.14 -19.43 22.37
CA ARG A 540 -1.21 -19.02 23.42
C ARG A 540 -0.25 -20.15 23.71
N THR A 541 1.04 -19.85 23.76
CA THR A 541 2.07 -20.81 24.14
C THR A 541 2.24 -20.91 25.66
N TRP A 542 2.88 -21.96 26.13
CA TRP A 542 3.59 -21.91 27.41
C TRP A 542 4.70 -20.83 27.34
N PRO A 543 5.19 -20.30 28.50
CA PRO A 543 6.44 -19.54 28.46
C PRO A 543 7.55 -20.38 27.83
N ILE A 544 8.39 -19.79 26.96
CA ILE A 544 9.44 -20.50 26.22
C ILE A 544 10.80 -19.91 26.54
N ARG A 545 11.75 -20.78 26.87
CA ARG A 545 13.15 -20.44 27.03
C ARG A 545 14.03 -21.51 26.38
N GLU A 546 15.01 -21.08 25.55
CA GLU A 546 15.92 -21.96 24.84
C GLU A 546 15.22 -23.09 24.08
N GLY A 547 14.07 -22.77 23.45
CA GLY A 547 13.28 -23.72 22.68
C GLY A 547 12.56 -24.80 23.51
N LYS A 548 12.34 -24.58 24.81
CA LYS A 548 11.64 -25.47 25.74
C LYS A 548 10.58 -24.69 26.52
N ALA A 549 9.53 -25.40 26.94
CA ALA A 549 8.57 -24.83 27.88
C ALA A 549 9.25 -24.53 29.22
N ALA A 550 8.98 -23.37 29.78
CA ALA A 550 9.50 -22.88 31.05
C ALA A 550 8.33 -22.60 32.02
N GLU A 551 8.61 -22.64 33.33
CA GLU A 551 7.58 -22.38 34.34
C GLU A 551 7.31 -20.89 34.51
N ASP A 552 8.38 -20.04 34.49
CA ASP A 552 8.26 -18.60 34.70
C ASP A 552 9.42 -17.82 34.04
N ASN A 553 9.34 -16.47 34.12
CA ASN A 553 10.38 -15.54 33.67
C ASN A 553 10.86 -15.75 32.24
N ALA A 554 9.99 -16.22 31.35
CA ALA A 554 10.22 -16.41 29.95
C ALA A 554 9.06 -15.80 29.13
N PRO A 555 9.31 -15.32 27.91
CA PRO A 555 8.23 -14.82 27.07
C PRO A 555 7.26 -15.93 26.68
N PHE A 556 5.97 -15.60 26.58
CA PHE A 556 5.03 -16.43 25.85
C PHE A 556 4.49 -15.66 24.63
N TYR A 557 4.02 -16.43 23.65
CA TYR A 557 3.65 -15.93 22.35
C TYR A 557 2.14 -16.07 22.17
N MET A 558 1.53 -15.03 21.61
CA MET A 558 0.08 -14.93 21.44
C MET A 558 -0.24 -14.71 19.98
N ILE A 559 -1.00 -15.59 19.39
CA ILE A 559 -1.66 -15.36 18.10
C ILE A 559 -3.08 -14.87 18.39
N THR A 560 -3.46 -13.74 17.81
CA THR A 560 -4.75 -13.08 18.02
C THR A 560 -5.46 -12.77 16.70
N GLY A 561 -5.32 -13.63 15.68
CA GLY A 561 -5.77 -13.40 14.31
C GLY A 561 -7.27 -13.54 14.06
N GLY A 562 -8.08 -13.57 15.09
CA GLY A 562 -9.54 -13.73 14.97
C GLY A 562 -10.35 -12.45 14.79
N GLY A 563 -9.76 -11.33 14.35
CA GLY A 563 -10.40 -10.01 14.27
C GLY A 563 -11.44 -9.83 13.16
N GLY A 564 -11.46 -10.70 12.15
CA GLY A 564 -12.42 -10.58 11.03
C GLY A 564 -12.10 -11.43 9.81
N GLY A 565 -10.84 -11.77 9.58
CA GLY A 565 -10.41 -12.64 8.48
C GLY A 565 -11.07 -14.01 8.47
N GLY A 566 -10.96 -14.73 7.36
CA GLY A 566 -11.45 -16.11 7.25
C GLY A 566 -10.77 -17.00 8.28
N LEU A 567 -11.53 -17.69 9.13
CA LEU A 567 -10.98 -18.49 10.22
C LEU A 567 -10.21 -19.71 9.71
N GLU A 568 -9.14 -20.08 10.42
CA GLU A 568 -8.30 -21.24 10.16
C GLU A 568 -8.39 -22.26 11.29
N ASP A 569 -8.29 -23.53 10.90
CA ASP A 569 -8.34 -24.61 11.85
C ASP A 569 -6.95 -24.94 12.40
N PRO A 570 -6.79 -25.04 13.72
CA PRO A 570 -5.53 -25.46 14.31
C PRO A 570 -5.21 -26.92 13.97
N ALA A 571 -3.90 -27.24 13.92
CA ALA A 571 -3.46 -28.61 13.70
C ALA A 571 -3.97 -29.58 14.77
N PRO A 572 -4.19 -30.86 14.42
CA PRO A 572 -4.52 -31.89 15.40
C PRO A 572 -3.32 -32.27 16.28
N THR A 573 -2.11 -31.89 15.89
CA THR A 573 -0.87 -32.15 16.67
C THR A 573 -0.70 -31.12 17.79
N ARG A 574 -0.05 -31.55 18.88
CA ARG A 574 0.22 -30.69 20.04
C ARG A 574 1.71 -30.52 20.23
N PRO A 575 2.34 -29.52 19.64
CA PRO A 575 3.74 -29.23 19.88
C PRO A 575 3.99 -28.81 21.34
N PHE A 576 5.26 -28.93 21.80
CA PHE A 576 5.63 -28.70 23.20
C PHE A 576 5.23 -27.33 23.75
N PHE A 577 5.11 -26.35 22.86
CA PHE A 577 4.81 -24.97 23.23
C PHE A 577 3.32 -24.68 23.38
N GLN A 578 2.45 -25.49 22.80
CA GLN A 578 1.01 -25.24 22.76
C GLN A 578 0.39 -25.32 24.18
N ASN A 579 -0.21 -24.22 24.63
CA ASN A 579 -0.97 -24.16 25.87
C ASN A 579 -2.48 -24.12 25.58
N ASN A 580 -2.96 -23.06 24.94
CA ASN A 580 -4.38 -22.87 24.63
C ASN A 580 -4.53 -22.50 23.16
N VAL A 581 -5.39 -23.22 22.44
CA VAL A 581 -5.71 -22.99 21.03
C VAL A 581 -7.21 -22.98 20.87
N ARG A 582 -7.73 -22.01 20.10
CA ARG A 582 -9.15 -21.89 19.84
C ARG A 582 -9.44 -21.38 18.43
N HIS A 583 -10.29 -22.08 17.71
CA HIS A 583 -10.91 -21.59 16.49
C HIS A 583 -12.05 -20.63 16.85
N GLY A 584 -12.13 -19.47 16.16
CA GLY A 584 -13.23 -18.51 16.31
C GLY A 584 -12.78 -17.06 16.44
N HIS A 585 -13.68 -16.16 16.07
CA HIS A 585 -13.43 -14.71 16.20
C HIS A 585 -13.35 -14.30 17.67
N HIS A 586 -12.41 -13.40 17.98
CA HIS A 586 -12.09 -13.04 19.37
C HIS A 586 -11.33 -11.70 19.46
N TYR A 587 -11.18 -11.21 20.68
CA TYR A 587 -10.29 -10.12 21.05
C TYR A 587 -9.69 -10.37 22.44
N VAL A 588 -8.63 -9.66 22.76
CA VAL A 588 -7.93 -9.78 24.04
C VAL A 588 -7.91 -8.45 24.76
N MET A 589 -8.19 -8.46 26.08
CA MET A 589 -8.02 -7.34 26.98
C MET A 589 -6.90 -7.61 27.95
N VAL A 590 -6.02 -6.62 28.13
CA VAL A 590 -4.91 -6.68 29.10
C VAL A 590 -5.04 -5.55 30.09
N HIS A 591 -5.06 -5.88 31.37
CA HIS A 591 -5.12 -4.92 32.47
C HIS A 591 -3.80 -4.92 33.21
N ILE A 592 -3.23 -3.74 33.46
CA ILE A 592 -1.97 -3.56 34.16
C ILE A 592 -2.20 -2.69 35.38
N ASN A 593 -1.80 -3.19 36.55
CA ASN A 593 -1.79 -2.45 37.81
C ASN A 593 -0.46 -2.71 38.53
N GLY A 594 0.46 -1.75 38.42
CA GLY A 594 1.79 -1.86 38.99
C GLY A 594 2.54 -3.11 38.51
N GLY A 595 2.79 -4.05 39.40
CA GLY A 595 3.43 -5.34 39.11
C GLY A 595 2.46 -6.46 38.75
N THR A 596 1.16 -6.21 38.61
CA THR A 596 0.15 -7.21 38.21
C THR A 596 -0.33 -6.96 36.80
N LEU A 597 -0.35 -8.00 35.98
CA LEU A 597 -0.95 -8.05 34.65
C LEU A 597 -2.02 -9.12 34.63
N GLU A 598 -3.20 -8.79 34.12
CA GLU A 598 -4.28 -9.74 33.84
C GLU A 598 -4.66 -9.66 32.37
N LEU A 599 -4.54 -10.81 31.68
CA LEU A 599 -4.94 -11.00 30.29
C LEU A 599 -6.24 -11.79 30.27
N LYS A 600 -7.18 -11.35 29.46
CA LYS A 600 -8.50 -11.96 29.29
C LYS A 600 -8.84 -12.03 27.80
N ALA A 601 -9.05 -13.22 27.27
CA ALA A 601 -9.47 -13.43 25.89
C ALA A 601 -10.97 -13.72 25.83
N TYR A 602 -11.65 -13.02 24.92
CA TYR A 602 -13.10 -13.08 24.76
C TYR A 602 -13.46 -13.48 23.35
N THR A 603 -14.50 -14.30 23.22
CA THR A 603 -15.14 -14.62 21.93
C THR A 603 -15.86 -13.39 21.37
N VAL A 604 -16.26 -13.43 20.08
CA VAL A 604 -17.05 -12.36 19.45
C VAL A 604 -18.38 -12.08 20.15
N ASP A 605 -18.94 -13.06 20.85
CA ASP A 605 -20.15 -12.96 21.69
C ASP A 605 -19.83 -12.65 23.17
N ASP A 606 -18.65 -12.08 23.43
CA ASP A 606 -18.19 -11.53 24.71
C ASP A 606 -18.07 -12.57 25.86
N ARG A 607 -17.80 -13.83 25.54
CA ARG A 607 -17.56 -14.88 26.53
C ARG A 607 -16.07 -15.04 26.80
N LEU A 608 -15.67 -14.97 28.08
CA LEU A 608 -14.31 -15.25 28.52
C LEU A 608 -13.97 -16.72 28.27
N PHE A 609 -12.84 -16.98 27.58
CA PHE A 609 -12.39 -18.35 27.30
C PHE A 609 -10.93 -18.62 27.68
N ASP A 610 -10.11 -17.57 27.88
CA ASP A 610 -8.76 -17.70 28.41
C ASP A 610 -8.44 -16.58 29.40
N TYR A 611 -7.65 -16.92 30.42
CA TYR A 611 -7.22 -16.00 31.47
C TYR A 611 -5.81 -16.29 31.91
N VAL A 612 -4.99 -15.24 31.95
CA VAL A 612 -3.61 -15.32 32.47
C VAL A 612 -3.39 -14.20 33.47
N LYS A 613 -2.72 -14.52 34.57
CA LYS A 613 -2.28 -13.56 35.56
C LYS A 613 -0.77 -13.66 35.77
N LEU A 614 -0.06 -12.56 35.53
CA LEU A 614 1.37 -12.43 35.80
C LEU A 614 1.60 -11.48 36.96
N LYS A 615 2.66 -11.74 37.73
CA LYS A 615 3.09 -10.86 38.82
C LYS A 615 4.60 -10.61 38.71
N LYS A 616 4.99 -9.36 38.89
CA LYS A 616 6.37 -8.90 39.03
C LYS A 616 6.53 -8.15 40.35
N PRO A 617 7.69 -8.28 41.02
CA PRO A 617 7.97 -7.56 42.27
C PRO A 617 7.91 -6.05 42.12
#